data_8c981f89f9c0f3ecacf63e42711a91f1
#
_entry.id   8c981f89f9c0f3ecacf63e42711a91f1
#
_cell.length_a   1.000
_cell.length_b   1.000
_cell.length_c   1.000
_cell.angle_alpha   90.00
_cell.angle_beta   90.00
_cell.angle_gamma   90.00
#
_symmetry.space_group_name_H-M   'P 1'
#
loop_
_entity.id
_entity.type
_entity.pdbx_description
1 polymer ?
#
loop_
_entity_poly.entity_id
_entity_poly.type
_entity_poly.pdbx_seq_one_letter_code
_entity_poly.pdbx_strand_id
1 'polypeptide(L)'
;PRPYEIVVLSDHGQTQGATFKQRNGYGLDELVRRSLREGVVAPVRAGDENDTAVTRAFEEATGHKGKERAKNDVSGEDVIVLGSGNLGLVYLMEERRRLTREEIDERHPDLLPALASHPHVGWLLVRSAEHGPVVLGPRGTRYLSDGRVEGEDPLAPFSPTAALHLLRSDGFPNVADIMINSFYDAQLDEGCAFEELICFHGGMGGPQTRATLLHPIGLPYPDETIVGAEALHGVLWGWREALQGDGGADRADRSATSAVGQSAPGAAEPPDPATAD
;
A
#
# COMPACT_ATOMS: atom_id res chain seq x y z
N PRO A 1 2.08 -26.41 32.05
CA PRO A 1 2.23 -25.35 31.03
C PRO A 1 0.96 -25.22 30.23
N ARG A 2 0.52 -24.00 29.92
CA ARG A 2 -0.61 -23.82 29.00
C ARG A 2 -0.14 -24.14 27.58
N PRO A 3 -0.88 -24.95 26.80
CA PRO A 3 -0.61 -25.09 25.37
C PRO A 3 -0.98 -23.78 24.67
N TYR A 4 -0.20 -23.42 23.65
CA TYR A 4 -0.45 -22.26 22.80
C TYR A 4 -0.56 -22.73 21.36
N GLU A 5 -1.54 -22.19 20.64
CA GLU A 5 -1.58 -22.25 19.19
C GLU A 5 -0.87 -21.02 18.65
N ILE A 6 0.01 -21.22 17.67
CA ILE A 6 0.79 -20.14 17.07
C ILE A 6 0.21 -19.81 15.70
N VAL A 7 -0.14 -18.55 15.52
CA VAL A 7 -0.54 -17.98 14.24
C VAL A 7 0.50 -16.93 13.84
N VAL A 8 0.99 -17.02 12.60
CA VAL A 8 1.93 -16.06 12.03
C VAL A 8 1.26 -15.33 10.89
N LEU A 9 1.31 -14.03 10.92
CA LEU A 9 0.73 -13.19 9.87
C LEU A 9 1.65 -12.02 9.52
N SER A 10 1.56 -11.54 8.28
CA SER A 10 2.09 -10.24 7.90
C SER A 10 0.96 -9.21 7.86
N ASP A 11 1.30 -7.95 8.01
CA ASP A 11 0.38 -6.82 7.87
C ASP A 11 0.06 -6.54 6.40
N HIS A 12 1.02 -6.75 5.50
CA HIS A 12 0.92 -6.57 4.05
C HIS A 12 1.93 -7.47 3.32
N GLY A 13 1.86 -7.48 1.98
CA GLY A 13 2.92 -7.98 1.11
C GLY A 13 3.83 -6.85 0.65
N GLN A 14 4.59 -7.08 -0.42
CA GLN A 14 5.43 -6.07 -1.06
C GLN A 14 5.36 -6.22 -2.58
N THR A 15 5.49 -5.10 -3.29
CA THR A 15 5.63 -5.05 -4.74
C THR A 15 7.04 -4.53 -5.06
N GLN A 16 7.59 -4.93 -6.21
CA GLN A 16 8.92 -4.58 -6.66
C GLN A 16 8.88 -3.63 -7.87
N GLY A 17 10.03 -3.11 -8.23
CA GLY A 17 10.24 -2.31 -9.43
C GLY A 17 11.23 -1.17 -9.22
N ALA A 18 11.78 -0.65 -10.31
CA ALA A 18 12.66 0.51 -10.25
C ALA A 18 11.91 1.72 -9.69
N THR A 19 12.57 2.53 -8.85
CA THR A 19 11.95 3.70 -8.21
C THR A 19 11.53 4.76 -9.22
N PHE A 20 10.65 5.67 -8.82
CA PHE A 20 10.21 6.78 -9.67
C PHE A 20 11.39 7.63 -10.14
N LYS A 21 12.34 7.89 -9.23
CA LYS A 21 13.55 8.65 -9.54
C LYS A 21 14.49 7.91 -10.49
N GLN A 22 14.64 6.60 -10.34
CA GLN A 22 15.44 5.78 -11.28
C GLN A 22 14.83 5.78 -12.69
N ARG A 23 13.49 5.77 -12.80
CA ARG A 23 12.79 5.77 -14.09
C ARG A 23 12.79 7.14 -14.78
N ASN A 24 12.78 8.23 -14.01
CA ASN A 24 12.55 9.58 -14.53
C ASN A 24 13.74 10.54 -14.38
N GLY A 25 14.72 10.20 -13.54
CA GLY A 25 15.85 11.08 -13.20
C GLY A 25 15.50 12.18 -12.19
N TYR A 26 14.24 12.21 -11.68
CA TYR A 26 13.76 13.17 -10.69
C TYR A 26 12.68 12.54 -9.80
N GLY A 27 12.43 13.14 -8.63
CA GLY A 27 11.45 12.68 -7.64
C GLY A 27 10.03 13.19 -7.91
N LEU A 28 9.06 12.71 -7.08
CA LEU A 28 7.67 13.15 -7.14
C LEU A 28 7.53 14.63 -6.82
N ASP A 29 8.30 15.15 -5.87
CA ASP A 29 8.37 16.57 -5.52
C ASP A 29 8.71 17.45 -6.72
N GLU A 30 9.66 17.03 -7.51
CA GLU A 30 10.06 17.75 -8.72
C GLU A 30 8.96 17.68 -9.80
N LEU A 31 8.25 16.55 -9.93
CA LEU A 31 7.10 16.46 -10.81
C LEU A 31 6.02 17.46 -10.38
N VAL A 32 5.66 17.48 -9.09
CA VAL A 32 4.69 18.43 -8.53
C VAL A 32 5.15 19.87 -8.79
N ARG A 33 6.41 20.19 -8.49
CA ARG A 33 6.98 21.52 -8.69
C ARG A 33 6.89 22.00 -10.15
N ARG A 34 7.18 21.12 -11.11
CA ARG A 34 7.07 21.44 -12.55
C ARG A 34 5.64 21.67 -13.02
N SER A 35 4.67 21.13 -12.30
CA SER A 35 3.25 21.20 -12.62
C SER A 35 2.55 22.39 -11.96
N LEU A 36 3.23 23.07 -11.03
CA LEU A 36 2.77 24.30 -10.41
C LEU A 36 3.27 25.52 -11.19
N ARG A 37 2.46 26.56 -11.27
CA ARG A 37 2.88 27.84 -11.89
C ARG A 37 3.79 28.63 -10.97
N GLU A 38 3.50 28.64 -9.69
CA GLU A 38 4.24 29.29 -8.62
C GLU A 38 4.17 28.44 -7.36
N GLY A 39 5.13 28.57 -6.46
CA GLY A 39 5.13 27.93 -5.15
C GLY A 39 6.47 27.26 -4.80
N VAL A 40 6.75 27.19 -3.51
CA VAL A 40 7.90 26.47 -2.96
C VAL A 40 7.45 25.09 -2.53
N VAL A 41 7.99 24.06 -3.18
CA VAL A 41 7.65 22.65 -2.90
C VAL A 41 8.74 22.04 -2.03
N ALA A 42 8.33 21.51 -0.86
CA ALA A 42 9.23 20.74 -0.01
C ALA A 42 9.69 19.46 -0.72
N PRO A 43 10.95 19.02 -0.55
CA PRO A 43 11.42 17.75 -1.05
C PRO A 43 10.59 16.59 -0.51
N VAL A 44 10.46 15.50 -1.28
CA VAL A 44 9.77 14.27 -0.83
C VAL A 44 10.36 13.81 0.50
N ARG A 45 9.50 13.64 1.47
CA ARG A 45 9.84 13.09 2.77
C ARG A 45 9.40 11.64 2.83
N ALA A 46 10.37 10.76 3.08
CA ALA A 46 10.14 9.35 3.30
C ALA A 46 9.44 9.12 4.65
N GLY A 47 8.58 8.12 4.71
CA GLY A 47 8.05 7.62 5.98
C GLY A 47 9.19 7.08 6.87
N ASP A 48 9.10 7.31 8.17
CA ASP A 48 10.19 6.99 9.15
C ASP A 48 10.46 5.49 9.34
N GLU A 49 9.66 4.59 8.79
CA GLU A 49 9.69 3.17 9.15
C GLU A 49 10.98 2.46 8.73
N ASN A 50 11.42 2.62 7.51
CA ASN A 50 12.63 1.96 7.02
C ASN A 50 13.91 2.62 7.54
N ASP A 51 13.94 3.94 7.63
CA ASP A 51 15.07 4.68 8.18
C ASP A 51 15.27 4.38 9.67
N THR A 52 14.18 4.20 10.42
CA THR A 52 14.24 3.87 11.86
C THR A 52 14.79 2.46 12.07
N ALA A 53 14.38 1.48 11.24
CA ALA A 53 14.86 0.10 11.35
C ALA A 53 16.34 -0.01 10.96
N VAL A 54 16.75 0.60 9.84
CA VAL A 54 18.16 0.61 9.38
C VAL A 54 19.04 1.40 10.35
N THR A 55 18.57 2.55 10.83
CA THR A 55 19.32 3.37 11.80
C THR A 55 19.50 2.63 13.13
N ARG A 56 18.45 1.96 13.65
CA ARG A 56 18.55 1.14 14.86
C ARG A 56 19.52 -0.03 14.66
N ALA A 57 19.41 -0.77 13.56
CA ALA A 57 20.32 -1.86 13.26
C ALA A 57 21.77 -1.39 13.17
N PHE A 58 22.01 -0.21 12.57
CA PHE A 58 23.33 0.40 12.49
C PHE A 58 23.85 0.86 13.87
N GLU A 59 22.99 1.49 14.68
CA GLU A 59 23.30 1.92 16.04
C GLU A 59 23.63 0.72 16.95
N GLU A 60 22.83 -0.35 16.87
CA GLU A 60 23.08 -1.61 17.58
C GLU A 60 24.39 -2.27 17.14
N ALA A 61 24.68 -2.26 15.85
CA ALA A 61 25.91 -2.88 15.31
C ALA A 61 27.18 -2.05 15.59
N THR A 62 27.08 -0.73 15.65
CA THR A 62 28.25 0.16 15.74
C THR A 62 28.43 0.84 17.10
N GLY A 63 27.40 0.84 17.94
CA GLY A 63 27.38 1.57 19.20
C GLY A 63 27.37 3.11 19.06
N HIS A 64 27.22 3.62 17.82
CA HIS A 64 27.15 5.05 17.55
C HIS A 64 25.68 5.48 17.45
N LYS A 65 25.27 6.45 18.29
CA LYS A 65 23.95 7.08 18.15
C LYS A 65 23.92 7.92 16.87
N GLY A 66 22.94 7.66 16.01
CA GLY A 66 22.67 8.50 14.86
C GLY A 66 22.42 9.95 15.28
N LYS A 67 22.74 10.91 14.41
CA LYS A 67 22.38 12.31 14.66
C LYS A 67 20.86 12.40 14.78
N GLU A 68 20.37 12.99 15.89
CA GLU A 68 18.95 13.38 15.99
C GLU A 68 18.58 14.17 14.72
N ARG A 69 17.60 13.64 13.97
CA ARG A 69 17.04 14.38 12.84
C ARG A 69 16.47 15.70 13.35
N ALA A 70 16.89 16.79 12.74
CA ALA A 70 16.27 18.08 12.98
C ALA A 70 14.75 17.92 12.79
N LYS A 71 13.94 18.41 13.74
CA LYS A 71 12.49 18.52 13.59
C LYS A 71 12.21 19.15 12.23
N ASN A 72 11.49 18.44 11.39
CA ASN A 72 11.14 18.92 10.07
C ASN A 72 10.23 20.14 10.20
N ASP A 73 10.83 21.32 10.23
CA ASP A 73 10.09 22.58 10.18
C ASP A 73 9.60 22.77 8.74
N VAL A 74 8.29 22.74 8.56
CA VAL A 74 7.60 22.97 7.29
C VAL A 74 7.01 24.39 7.21
N SER A 75 7.35 25.24 8.18
CA SER A 75 6.91 26.64 8.19
C SER A 75 7.53 27.37 6.99
N GLY A 76 6.69 27.87 6.09
CA GLY A 76 7.11 28.58 4.89
C GLY A 76 7.14 27.77 3.59
N GLU A 77 6.74 26.49 3.62
CA GLU A 77 6.53 25.70 2.41
C GLU A 77 5.07 25.88 1.93
N ASP A 78 4.90 26.16 0.65
CA ASP A 78 3.57 26.33 0.03
C ASP A 78 2.94 24.96 -0.30
N VAL A 79 3.78 23.96 -0.56
CA VAL A 79 3.35 22.61 -0.90
C VAL A 79 4.25 21.57 -0.22
N ILE A 80 3.63 20.59 0.41
CA ILE A 80 4.31 19.46 1.05
C ILE A 80 4.02 18.20 0.26
N VAL A 81 5.08 17.46 -0.11
CA VAL A 81 5.00 16.17 -0.78
C VAL A 81 5.56 15.10 0.15
N LEU A 82 4.73 14.12 0.51
CA LEU A 82 5.14 12.96 1.29
C LEU A 82 5.12 11.71 0.42
N GLY A 83 6.10 10.81 0.64
CA GLY A 83 6.15 9.50 0.02
C GLY A 83 6.06 8.39 1.06
N SER A 84 5.35 7.33 0.74
CA SER A 84 5.33 6.07 1.48
C SER A 84 5.23 4.93 0.46
N GLY A 85 6.38 4.34 0.13
CA GLY A 85 6.46 3.38 -0.96
C GLY A 85 5.96 3.98 -2.28
N ASN A 86 4.91 3.41 -2.85
CA ASN A 86 4.29 3.90 -4.09
C ASN A 86 3.04 4.78 -3.86
N LEU A 87 2.82 5.22 -2.63
CA LEU A 87 1.82 6.23 -2.29
C LEU A 87 2.50 7.59 -2.13
N GLY A 88 2.01 8.59 -2.85
CA GLY A 88 2.37 10.00 -2.70
C GLY A 88 1.22 10.79 -2.11
N LEU A 89 1.51 11.73 -1.23
CA LEU A 89 0.54 12.64 -0.63
C LEU A 89 0.98 14.08 -0.89
N VAL A 90 0.11 14.88 -1.48
CA VAL A 90 0.38 16.30 -1.75
C VAL A 90 -0.59 17.14 -0.94
N TYR A 91 -0.03 18.02 -0.12
CA TYR A 91 -0.76 19.00 0.67
C TYR A 91 -0.46 20.40 0.12
N LEU A 92 -1.51 21.11 -0.28
CA LEU A 92 -1.46 22.50 -0.72
C LEU A 92 -1.72 23.36 0.50
N MET A 93 -0.70 24.07 0.99
CA MET A 93 -0.71 24.73 2.30
C MET A 93 -1.40 26.10 2.30
N GLU A 94 -2.05 26.48 1.21
CA GLU A 94 -2.79 27.74 1.07
C GLU A 94 -3.97 27.86 2.04
N GLU A 95 -4.58 26.72 2.38
CA GLU A 95 -5.72 26.62 3.28
C GLU A 95 -5.47 25.61 4.40
N ARG A 96 -6.13 25.80 5.54
CA ARG A 96 -6.06 24.83 6.67
C ARG A 96 -7.08 23.69 6.54
N ARG A 97 -7.60 23.47 5.36
CA ARG A 97 -8.55 22.41 5.03
C ARG A 97 -8.16 21.77 3.71
N ARG A 98 -8.65 20.59 3.48
CA ARG A 98 -8.51 19.94 2.18
C ARG A 98 -9.19 20.76 1.09
N LEU A 99 -8.50 21.03 -0.01
CA LEU A 99 -9.05 21.68 -1.19
C LEU A 99 -9.92 20.70 -1.99
N THR A 100 -10.93 21.25 -2.67
CA THR A 100 -11.68 20.49 -3.65
C THR A 100 -10.95 20.47 -4.99
N ARG A 101 -11.30 19.50 -5.85
CA ARG A 101 -10.79 19.42 -7.21
C ARG A 101 -10.96 20.73 -7.97
N GLU A 102 -12.14 21.32 -7.86
CA GLU A 102 -12.50 22.57 -8.55
C GLU A 102 -11.63 23.75 -8.08
N GLU A 103 -11.32 23.81 -6.79
CA GLU A 103 -10.39 24.82 -6.24
C GLU A 103 -8.95 24.57 -6.70
N ILE A 104 -8.53 23.31 -6.79
CA ILE A 104 -7.20 22.93 -7.32
C ILE A 104 -7.11 23.30 -8.80
N ASP A 105 -8.13 22.96 -9.59
CA ASP A 105 -8.17 23.28 -11.03
C ASP A 105 -8.19 24.80 -11.29
N GLU A 106 -8.84 25.58 -10.44
CA GLU A 106 -8.86 27.05 -10.53
C GLU A 106 -7.49 27.66 -10.22
N ARG A 107 -6.85 27.23 -9.13
CA ARG A 107 -5.58 27.80 -8.65
C ARG A 107 -4.38 27.25 -9.41
N HIS A 108 -4.39 25.95 -9.72
CA HIS A 108 -3.30 25.20 -10.33
C HIS A 108 -3.79 24.36 -11.52
N PRO A 109 -4.25 24.98 -12.62
CA PRO A 109 -4.94 24.29 -13.71
C PRO A 109 -4.10 23.24 -14.44
N ASP A 110 -2.78 23.31 -14.34
CA ASP A 110 -1.86 22.35 -14.96
C ASP A 110 -1.51 21.17 -14.04
N LEU A 111 -1.78 21.27 -12.72
CA LEU A 111 -1.31 20.31 -11.72
C LEU A 111 -1.95 18.93 -11.91
N LEU A 112 -3.27 18.81 -11.80
CA LEU A 112 -3.96 17.52 -11.91
C LEU A 112 -3.77 16.88 -13.30
N PRO A 113 -3.89 17.62 -14.42
CA PRO A 113 -3.62 17.06 -15.75
C PRO A 113 -2.20 16.54 -15.92
N ALA A 114 -1.18 17.28 -15.46
CA ALA A 114 0.20 16.86 -15.56
C ALA A 114 0.51 15.62 -14.74
N LEU A 115 -0.01 15.54 -13.50
CA LEU A 115 0.15 14.37 -12.65
C LEU A 115 -0.58 13.15 -13.23
N ALA A 116 -1.85 13.30 -13.62
CA ALA A 116 -2.66 12.19 -14.13
C ALA A 116 -2.16 11.63 -15.46
N SER A 117 -1.54 12.45 -16.32
CA SER A 117 -1.00 12.02 -17.61
C SER A 117 0.42 11.43 -17.53
N HIS A 118 1.08 11.51 -16.37
CA HIS A 118 2.44 11.02 -16.23
C HIS A 118 2.49 9.48 -16.31
N PRO A 119 3.38 8.89 -17.15
CA PRO A 119 3.36 7.44 -17.43
C PRO A 119 3.64 6.54 -16.21
N HIS A 120 4.28 7.09 -15.18
CA HIS A 120 4.58 6.36 -13.94
C HIS A 120 3.65 6.75 -12.77
N VAL A 121 2.55 7.44 -13.05
CA VAL A 121 1.41 7.66 -12.14
C VAL A 121 0.25 6.79 -12.61
N GLY A 122 -0.33 6.02 -11.70
CA GLY A 122 -1.44 5.14 -11.99
C GLY A 122 -2.79 5.83 -11.82
N TRP A 123 -2.94 6.53 -10.69
CA TRP A 123 -4.16 7.30 -10.38
C TRP A 123 -3.91 8.39 -9.36
N LEU A 124 -4.82 9.37 -9.34
CA LEU A 124 -4.92 10.40 -8.32
C LEU A 124 -6.28 10.28 -7.63
N LEU A 125 -6.33 10.39 -6.31
CA LEU A 125 -7.57 10.58 -5.56
C LEU A 125 -7.65 12.03 -5.11
N VAL A 126 -8.72 12.69 -5.52
CA VAL A 126 -9.08 14.08 -5.14
C VAL A 126 -10.54 14.13 -4.68
N ARG A 127 -10.94 15.19 -4.03
CA ARG A 127 -12.32 15.41 -3.60
C ARG A 127 -12.98 16.48 -4.43
N SER A 128 -14.02 16.14 -5.20
CA SER A 128 -14.87 17.10 -5.87
C SER A 128 -15.93 17.67 -4.91
N ALA A 129 -16.25 18.95 -5.06
CA ALA A 129 -17.33 19.59 -4.33
C ALA A 129 -18.70 19.05 -4.73
N GLU A 130 -18.86 18.67 -6.01
CA GLU A 130 -20.12 18.17 -6.57
C GLU A 130 -20.28 16.65 -6.41
N HIS A 131 -19.18 15.88 -6.63
CA HIS A 131 -19.25 14.43 -6.77
C HIS A 131 -18.63 13.67 -5.59
N GLY A 132 -18.05 14.36 -4.60
CA GLY A 132 -17.32 13.70 -3.51
C GLY A 132 -15.97 13.15 -3.99
N PRO A 133 -15.51 11.97 -3.49
CA PRO A 133 -14.21 11.43 -3.87
C PRO A 133 -14.19 10.94 -5.33
N VAL A 134 -13.17 11.36 -6.07
CA VAL A 134 -12.99 11.09 -7.50
C VAL A 134 -11.58 10.57 -7.75
N VAL A 135 -11.47 9.51 -8.52
CA VAL A 135 -10.19 8.94 -8.97
C VAL A 135 -9.94 9.35 -10.42
N LEU A 136 -8.84 10.07 -10.66
CA LEU A 136 -8.41 10.51 -11.97
C LEU A 136 -7.30 9.60 -12.48
N GLY A 137 -7.37 9.21 -13.72
CA GLY A 137 -6.32 8.49 -14.43
C GLY A 137 -5.99 9.17 -15.77
N PRO A 138 -5.03 8.65 -16.51
CA PRO A 138 -4.56 9.27 -17.76
C PRO A 138 -5.64 9.33 -18.85
N ARG A 139 -6.62 8.42 -18.85
CA ARG A 139 -7.64 8.31 -19.90
C ARG A 139 -9.06 8.17 -19.36
N GLY A 140 -9.27 8.42 -18.05
CA GLY A 140 -10.61 8.33 -17.50
C GLY A 140 -10.69 8.71 -16.04
N THR A 141 -11.92 8.69 -15.55
CA THR A 141 -12.29 9.13 -14.21
C THR A 141 -13.26 8.14 -13.60
N ARG A 142 -13.05 7.81 -12.33
CA ARG A 142 -14.00 7.01 -11.55
C ARG A 142 -14.55 7.83 -10.38
N TYR A 143 -15.86 7.91 -10.28
CA TYR A 143 -16.58 8.53 -9.18
C TYR A 143 -16.86 7.49 -8.10
N LEU A 144 -16.29 7.66 -6.92
CA LEU A 144 -16.38 6.62 -5.88
C LEU A 144 -17.73 6.59 -5.17
N SER A 145 -18.48 7.70 -5.17
CA SER A 145 -19.77 7.80 -4.49
C SER A 145 -20.88 6.98 -5.14
N ASP A 146 -20.85 6.83 -6.46
CA ASP A 146 -21.86 6.11 -7.25
C ASP A 146 -21.28 4.97 -8.12
N GLY A 147 -19.95 4.85 -8.17
CA GLY A 147 -19.26 3.84 -8.97
C GLY A 147 -19.17 4.13 -10.47
N ARG A 148 -19.66 5.30 -10.92
CA ARG A 148 -19.65 5.71 -12.34
C ARG A 148 -18.22 5.85 -12.85
N VAL A 149 -18.00 5.45 -14.09
CA VAL A 149 -16.72 5.58 -14.80
C VAL A 149 -16.93 6.34 -16.10
N GLU A 150 -16.08 7.31 -16.36
CA GLU A 150 -15.99 8.03 -17.63
C GLU A 150 -14.63 7.75 -18.26
N GLY A 151 -14.62 7.27 -19.50
CA GLY A 151 -13.41 6.80 -20.16
C GLY A 151 -12.93 5.44 -19.64
N GLU A 152 -11.62 5.26 -19.52
CA GLU A 152 -11.03 4.03 -18.98
C GLU A 152 -11.01 4.08 -17.44
N ASP A 153 -11.38 2.97 -16.76
CA ASP A 153 -11.34 2.91 -15.31
C ASP A 153 -9.90 2.98 -14.79
N PRO A 154 -9.51 4.05 -14.08
CA PRO A 154 -8.15 4.18 -13.55
C PRO A 154 -7.80 3.10 -12.52
N LEU A 155 -8.81 2.43 -11.95
CA LEU A 155 -8.61 1.37 -10.95
C LEU A 155 -8.56 -0.04 -11.55
N ALA A 156 -8.78 -0.20 -12.87
CA ALA A 156 -8.80 -1.52 -13.51
C ALA A 156 -7.52 -2.37 -13.30
N PRO A 157 -6.30 -1.80 -13.29
CA PRO A 157 -5.08 -2.57 -13.03
C PRO A 157 -4.90 -2.99 -11.56
N PHE A 158 -5.72 -2.47 -10.65
CA PHE A 158 -5.58 -2.63 -9.21
C PHE A 158 -6.58 -3.66 -8.64
N SER A 159 -6.54 -3.87 -7.33
CA SER A 159 -7.46 -4.80 -6.66
C SER A 159 -8.93 -4.47 -6.95
N PRO A 160 -9.82 -5.47 -7.10
CA PRO A 160 -11.27 -5.23 -7.19
C PRO A 160 -11.85 -4.45 -6.01
N THR A 161 -11.19 -4.48 -4.85
CA THR A 161 -11.58 -3.75 -3.65
C THR A 161 -10.97 -2.35 -3.56
N ALA A 162 -10.18 -1.92 -4.56
CA ALA A 162 -9.48 -0.63 -4.53
C ALA A 162 -10.44 0.55 -4.29
N ALA A 163 -11.57 0.59 -5.01
CA ALA A 163 -12.55 1.65 -4.84
C ALA A 163 -13.10 1.74 -3.40
N LEU A 164 -13.37 0.59 -2.76
CA LEU A 164 -13.85 0.53 -1.37
C LEU A 164 -12.80 1.11 -0.40
N HIS A 165 -11.54 0.73 -0.57
CA HIS A 165 -10.46 1.20 0.30
C HIS A 165 -10.19 2.69 0.12
N LEU A 166 -10.24 3.20 -1.12
CA LEU A 166 -10.09 4.63 -1.41
C LEU A 166 -11.24 5.46 -0.85
N LEU A 167 -12.48 4.98 -0.97
CA LEU A 167 -13.65 5.63 -0.38
C LEU A 167 -13.50 5.74 1.16
N ARG A 168 -13.04 4.66 1.81
CA ARG A 168 -12.74 4.67 3.24
C ARG A 168 -11.64 5.69 3.59
N SER A 169 -10.54 5.69 2.83
CA SER A 169 -9.41 6.59 3.07
C SER A 169 -9.79 8.05 2.89
N ASP A 170 -10.64 8.37 1.90
CA ASP A 170 -11.16 9.73 1.68
C ASP A 170 -11.92 10.30 2.89
N GLY A 171 -12.51 9.43 3.71
CA GLY A 171 -13.25 9.81 4.91
C GLY A 171 -12.38 10.17 6.13
N PHE A 172 -11.06 10.04 6.06
CA PHE A 172 -10.19 10.37 7.19
C PHE A 172 -10.01 11.89 7.33
N PRO A 173 -9.82 12.42 8.55
CA PRO A 173 -9.81 13.87 8.79
C PRO A 173 -8.61 14.60 8.19
N ASN A 174 -7.47 13.92 8.01
CA ASN A 174 -6.20 14.53 7.57
C ASN A 174 -5.74 13.99 6.22
N VAL A 175 -6.67 13.66 5.33
CA VAL A 175 -6.35 13.22 3.97
C VAL A 175 -5.74 14.37 3.19
N ALA A 176 -4.72 14.08 2.41
CA ALA A 176 -4.07 15.04 1.52
C ALA A 176 -5.05 15.60 0.47
N ASP A 177 -4.73 16.77 -0.07
CA ASP A 177 -5.48 17.37 -1.18
C ASP A 177 -5.47 16.45 -2.40
N ILE A 178 -4.31 15.85 -2.68
CA ILE A 178 -4.11 14.87 -3.74
C ILE A 178 -3.40 13.64 -3.16
N MET A 179 -4.02 12.46 -3.26
CA MET A 179 -3.32 11.19 -3.08
C MET A 179 -2.92 10.66 -4.44
N ILE A 180 -1.68 10.19 -4.55
CA ILE A 180 -1.07 9.72 -5.81
C ILE A 180 -0.63 8.28 -5.61
N ASN A 181 -1.02 7.38 -6.51
CA ASN A 181 -0.45 6.04 -6.56
C ASN A 181 0.37 5.89 -7.84
N SER A 182 1.48 5.19 -7.75
CA SER A 182 2.24 4.89 -8.95
C SER A 182 1.48 3.93 -9.88
N PHE A 183 1.93 3.82 -11.12
CA PHE A 183 1.44 2.81 -12.04
C PHE A 183 1.67 1.40 -11.49
N TYR A 184 0.93 0.43 -12.01
CA TYR A 184 1.16 -0.99 -11.80
C TYR A 184 1.04 -1.74 -13.12
N ASP A 185 2.08 -2.49 -13.47
CA ASP A 185 2.11 -3.39 -14.62
C ASP A 185 1.86 -4.81 -14.14
N ALA A 186 0.66 -5.34 -14.44
CA ALA A 186 0.26 -6.68 -14.03
C ALA A 186 0.98 -7.80 -14.81
N GLN A 187 1.61 -7.51 -15.96
CA GLN A 187 2.35 -8.51 -16.73
C GLN A 187 3.74 -8.72 -16.17
N LEU A 188 4.37 -7.64 -15.72
CA LEU A 188 5.70 -7.66 -15.11
C LEU A 188 5.64 -7.81 -13.58
N ASP A 189 4.44 -7.70 -12.98
CA ASP A 189 4.19 -7.64 -11.53
C ASP A 189 5.06 -6.58 -10.85
N GLU A 190 5.12 -5.38 -11.46
CA GLU A 190 5.94 -4.29 -10.96
C GLU A 190 5.21 -2.94 -10.95
N GLY A 191 5.68 -2.06 -10.08
CA GLY A 191 5.31 -0.65 -10.01
C GLY A 191 6.54 0.24 -9.83
N CYS A 192 6.38 1.41 -9.20
CA CYS A 192 7.54 2.18 -8.76
C CYS A 192 7.28 2.89 -7.43
N ALA A 193 8.26 2.83 -6.53
CA ALA A 193 8.22 3.61 -5.30
C ALA A 193 8.56 5.08 -5.57
N PHE A 194 7.93 5.98 -4.84
CA PHE A 194 8.32 7.41 -4.80
C PHE A 194 9.53 7.66 -3.89
N GLU A 195 9.88 6.65 -3.10
CA GLU A 195 11.07 6.59 -2.26
C GLU A 195 12.14 5.68 -2.88
N GLU A 196 13.38 5.79 -2.44
CA GLU A 196 14.49 4.94 -2.91
C GLU A 196 14.48 3.59 -2.16
N LEU A 197 13.63 2.67 -2.63
CA LEU A 197 13.40 1.34 -2.07
C LEU A 197 13.64 0.24 -3.12
N ILE A 198 14.02 -0.95 -2.67
CA ILE A 198 14.17 -2.14 -3.54
C ILE A 198 12.80 -2.77 -3.81
N CYS A 199 11.99 -2.90 -2.76
CA CYS A 199 10.59 -3.30 -2.82
C CYS A 199 9.79 -2.39 -1.90
N PHE A 200 8.49 -2.27 -2.13
CA PHE A 200 7.69 -1.25 -1.51
C PHE A 200 6.27 -1.72 -1.19
N HIS A 201 5.63 -0.97 -0.32
CA HIS A 201 4.23 -1.01 0.05
C HIS A 201 3.74 0.42 0.33
N GLY A 202 2.51 0.60 0.76
CA GLY A 202 1.92 1.89 1.15
C GLY A 202 0.80 2.33 0.23
N GLY A 203 0.89 2.00 -1.06
CA GLY A 203 -0.16 2.23 -2.03
C GLY A 203 -0.87 0.94 -2.46
N MET A 204 -1.27 0.88 -3.72
CA MET A 204 -1.95 -0.25 -4.34
C MET A 204 -1.17 -0.77 -5.54
N GLY A 205 -1.48 -2.01 -5.95
CA GLY A 205 -0.89 -2.69 -7.09
C GLY A 205 0.03 -3.83 -6.68
N GLY A 206 -0.23 -5.03 -7.22
CA GLY A 206 0.55 -6.22 -6.96
C GLY A 206 0.40 -6.84 -5.58
N PRO A 207 1.39 -7.64 -5.18
CA PRO A 207 1.37 -8.41 -3.93
C PRO A 207 1.37 -7.57 -2.66
N GLN A 208 1.71 -6.28 -2.70
CA GLN A 208 1.72 -5.43 -1.50
C GLN A 208 0.38 -5.39 -0.75
N THR A 209 -0.73 -5.63 -1.45
CA THR A 209 -2.07 -5.67 -0.84
C THR A 209 -2.48 -7.07 -0.37
N ARG A 210 -1.58 -8.05 -0.42
CA ARG A 210 -1.83 -9.44 -0.03
C ARG A 210 -0.99 -9.79 1.19
N ALA A 211 -1.64 -9.87 2.34
CA ALA A 211 -1.01 -10.36 3.56
C ALA A 211 -0.93 -11.89 3.55
N THR A 212 0.04 -12.43 4.28
CA THR A 212 0.20 -13.88 4.51
C THR A 212 -0.32 -14.25 5.88
N LEU A 213 -1.02 -15.39 5.96
CA LEU A 213 -1.52 -15.95 7.21
C LEU A 213 -1.17 -17.43 7.27
N LEU A 214 -0.37 -17.82 8.27
CA LEU A 214 -0.06 -19.20 8.60
C LEU A 214 -0.76 -19.57 9.91
N HIS A 215 -1.52 -20.65 9.92
CA HIS A 215 -2.27 -21.10 11.09
C HIS A 215 -2.25 -22.62 11.23
N PRO A 216 -2.50 -23.17 12.44
CA PRO A 216 -2.66 -24.60 12.64
C PRO A 216 -3.79 -25.17 11.79
N ILE A 217 -3.56 -26.33 11.18
CA ILE A 217 -4.53 -26.99 10.29
C ILE A 217 -5.85 -27.35 10.98
N GLY A 218 -5.84 -27.46 12.30
CA GLY A 218 -7.04 -27.74 13.10
C GLY A 218 -7.94 -26.53 13.34
N LEU A 219 -7.51 -25.30 12.98
CA LEU A 219 -8.35 -24.11 13.10
C LEU A 219 -9.15 -23.91 11.82
N PRO A 220 -10.47 -23.68 11.90
CA PRO A 220 -11.31 -23.50 10.72
C PRO A 220 -10.92 -22.21 9.98
N TYR A 221 -10.74 -22.34 8.65
CA TYR A 221 -10.47 -21.20 7.78
C TYR A 221 -11.73 -20.93 6.92
N PRO A 222 -12.16 -19.67 6.74
CA PRO A 222 -13.31 -19.37 5.89
C PRO A 222 -13.02 -19.72 4.43
N ASP A 223 -14.04 -20.19 3.70
CA ASP A 223 -13.94 -20.48 2.27
C ASP A 223 -13.80 -19.20 1.43
N GLU A 224 -14.25 -18.08 1.97
CA GLU A 224 -14.18 -16.77 1.32
C GLU A 224 -12.84 -16.07 1.58
N THR A 225 -12.41 -15.24 0.62
CA THR A 225 -11.23 -14.38 0.80
C THR A 225 -11.44 -13.39 1.93
N ILE A 226 -10.53 -13.38 2.90
CA ILE A 226 -10.54 -12.40 3.98
C ILE A 226 -10.10 -11.04 3.42
N VAL A 227 -10.97 -10.03 3.50
CA VAL A 227 -10.69 -8.67 3.01
C VAL A 227 -10.74 -7.68 4.16
N GLY A 228 -9.59 -7.07 4.45
CA GLY A 228 -9.43 -6.04 5.48
C GLY A 228 -9.20 -6.59 6.89
N ALA A 229 -8.68 -5.73 7.73
CA ALA A 229 -8.28 -6.08 9.10
C ALA A 229 -9.47 -6.46 10.00
N GLU A 230 -10.64 -5.90 9.75
CA GLU A 230 -11.86 -6.20 10.51
C GLU A 230 -12.32 -7.65 10.29
N ALA A 231 -12.33 -8.11 9.04
CA ALA A 231 -12.67 -9.50 8.71
C ALA A 231 -11.64 -10.48 9.29
N LEU A 232 -10.34 -10.16 9.19
CA LEU A 232 -9.28 -10.95 9.80
C LEU A 232 -9.42 -11.01 11.32
N HIS A 233 -9.74 -9.89 11.97
CA HIS A 233 -9.99 -9.86 13.41
C HIS A 233 -11.13 -10.81 13.80
N GLY A 234 -12.22 -10.84 13.03
CA GLY A 234 -13.32 -11.77 13.25
C GLY A 234 -12.89 -13.23 13.21
N VAL A 235 -12.03 -13.61 12.25
CA VAL A 235 -11.48 -14.98 12.14
C VAL A 235 -10.62 -15.32 13.35
N LEU A 236 -9.69 -14.44 13.72
CA LEU A 236 -8.80 -14.66 14.88
C LEU A 236 -9.59 -14.72 16.19
N TRP A 237 -10.63 -13.91 16.33
CA TRP A 237 -11.50 -13.93 17.47
C TRP A 237 -12.29 -15.24 17.56
N GLY A 238 -12.86 -15.71 16.46
CA GLY A 238 -13.56 -17.00 16.40
C GLY A 238 -12.65 -18.18 16.78
N TRP A 239 -11.40 -18.19 16.29
CA TRP A 239 -10.40 -19.18 16.71
C TRP A 239 -10.13 -19.14 18.21
N ARG A 240 -9.99 -17.94 18.77
CA ARG A 240 -9.80 -17.77 20.22
C ARG A 240 -10.97 -18.31 21.01
N GLU A 241 -12.21 -18.04 20.60
CA GLU A 241 -13.41 -18.56 21.28
C GLU A 241 -13.51 -20.08 21.20
N ALA A 242 -13.26 -20.66 20.01
CA ALA A 242 -13.24 -22.11 19.84
C ALA A 242 -12.20 -22.78 20.74
N LEU A 243 -11.00 -22.21 20.83
CA LEU A 243 -9.93 -22.72 21.69
C LEU A 243 -10.21 -22.55 23.20
N GLN A 244 -11.04 -21.60 23.59
CA GLN A 244 -11.43 -21.37 24.98
C GLN A 244 -12.69 -22.15 25.37
N GLY A 245 -13.62 -22.38 24.42
CA GLY A 245 -14.88 -23.09 24.64
C GLY A 245 -14.71 -24.60 24.79
N ASP A 246 -13.72 -25.21 24.14
CA ASP A 246 -13.34 -26.63 24.30
C ASP A 246 -12.57 -26.88 25.61
N GLY A 247 -13.08 -26.36 26.69
CA GLY A 247 -12.47 -26.42 28.02
C GLY A 247 -12.08 -27.82 28.46
N GLY A 248 -10.79 -28.15 28.29
CA GLY A 248 -10.08 -28.97 29.28
C GLY A 248 -10.14 -30.50 29.17
N ALA A 249 -10.97 -31.13 28.32
CA ALA A 249 -11.12 -32.60 28.38
C ALA A 249 -10.45 -33.37 27.25
N ASP A 250 -10.17 -32.78 26.08
CA ASP A 250 -9.75 -33.53 24.88
C ASP A 250 -8.34 -33.21 24.32
N ARG A 251 -7.59 -32.34 24.98
CA ARG A 251 -6.28 -31.88 24.47
C ARG A 251 -5.09 -32.78 24.79
N ALA A 252 -5.25 -33.73 25.70
CA ALA A 252 -4.15 -34.66 26.06
C ALA A 252 -3.91 -35.72 25.00
N ASP A 253 -4.89 -36.03 24.14
CA ASP A 253 -4.82 -37.13 23.17
C ASP A 253 -4.29 -36.74 21.78
N ARG A 254 -4.34 -35.46 21.41
CA ARG A 254 -3.89 -34.99 20.07
C ARG A 254 -2.39 -34.78 19.93
N SER A 255 -1.66 -34.63 21.02
CA SER A 255 -0.18 -34.49 20.99
C SER A 255 0.57 -35.81 20.77
N ALA A 256 -0.09 -36.95 20.94
CA ALA A 256 0.54 -38.27 20.83
C ALA A 256 0.45 -38.90 19.41
N THR A 257 -0.44 -38.36 18.53
CA THR A 257 -0.74 -39.03 17.24
C THR A 257 -0.02 -38.38 16.03
N SER A 258 0.73 -37.30 16.22
CA SER A 258 1.38 -36.56 15.10
C SER A 258 2.83 -36.99 14.83
N ALA A 259 3.32 -38.09 15.41
CA ALA A 259 4.73 -38.50 15.30
C ALA A 259 4.96 -39.76 14.44
N VAL A 260 4.01 -40.22 13.64
CA VAL A 260 4.25 -41.38 12.74
C VAL A 260 3.77 -41.06 11.31
N GLY A 261 4.74 -40.79 10.46
CA GLY A 261 4.86 -41.21 9.06
C GLY A 261 3.77 -40.84 8.06
N GLN A 262 4.05 -39.86 7.22
CA GLN A 262 3.67 -39.96 5.80
C GLN A 262 4.82 -39.44 4.92
N SER A 263 5.45 -40.37 4.21
CA SER A 263 6.39 -40.09 3.13
C SER A 263 5.64 -39.37 1.99
N ALA A 264 6.17 -38.26 1.54
CA ALA A 264 5.66 -37.55 0.39
C ALA A 264 5.78 -38.41 -0.88
N PRO A 265 4.75 -38.44 -1.76
CA PRO A 265 4.92 -38.96 -3.11
C PRO A 265 5.77 -38.00 -3.93
N GLY A 266 6.71 -38.59 -4.72
CA GLY A 266 7.74 -37.87 -5.46
C GLY A 266 7.22 -36.78 -6.39
N ALA A 267 7.94 -35.70 -6.39
CA ALA A 267 7.81 -34.61 -7.37
C ALA A 267 8.19 -35.16 -8.76
N ALA A 268 7.28 -34.98 -9.73
CA ALA A 268 7.56 -35.23 -11.13
C ALA A 268 8.57 -34.21 -11.64
N GLU A 269 9.61 -34.70 -12.27
CA GLU A 269 10.66 -33.92 -12.94
C GLU A 269 10.07 -33.18 -14.15
N PRO A 270 10.39 -31.90 -14.36
CA PRO A 270 9.93 -31.18 -15.55
C PRO A 270 10.61 -31.72 -16.82
N PRO A 271 9.97 -31.68 -17.99
CA PRO A 271 10.54 -32.23 -19.22
C PRO A 271 11.71 -31.37 -19.72
N ASP A 272 12.73 -32.07 -20.24
CA ASP A 272 13.94 -31.56 -20.85
C ASP A 272 13.64 -30.70 -22.12
N PRO A 273 14.19 -29.47 -22.27
CA PRO A 273 13.92 -28.58 -23.39
C PRO A 273 14.65 -28.90 -24.71
N ALA A 274 15.23 -30.10 -24.88
CA ALA A 274 16.13 -30.41 -26.00
C ALA A 274 15.52 -31.25 -27.14
N THR A 275 14.20 -31.25 -27.37
CA THR A 275 13.61 -31.86 -28.59
C THR A 275 12.42 -31.05 -29.10
N ALA A 276 12.71 -30.04 -29.95
CA ALA A 276 11.79 -29.55 -30.97
C ALA A 276 12.62 -29.09 -32.18
N ASP A 277 12.58 -29.90 -33.23
CA ASP A 277 12.96 -29.52 -34.60
C ASP A 277 12.00 -28.46 -35.16
#